data_464544883e3b84bd3c5248f06907de4d
#
_entry.id   464544883e3b84bd3c5248f06907de4d
#
_cell.length_a   1.000
_cell.length_b   1.000
_cell.length_c   1.000
_cell.angle_alpha   90.00
_cell.angle_beta   90.00
_cell.angle_gamma   90.00
#
_symmetry.space_group_name_H-M   'P 1'
#
loop_
_entity.id
_entity.type
_entity.pdbx_description
1 polymer ?
#
loop_
_entity_poly.entity_id
_entity_poly.type
_entity_poly.pdbx_seq_one_letter_code
_entity_poly.pdbx_strand_id
1 'polypeptide(L)' 'MTKTQTVKARIHHGSKSLDLTIPSKICKEYQVKDGDVFTIDIETVNNNLILRYKRIFKQ' A
#
# COMPACT_ATOMS: atom_id res chain seq x y z
N MET A 1 7.85 -7.71 15.25
CA MET A 1 7.73 -8.81 14.29
C MET A 1 7.08 -8.35 13.01
N THR A 2 7.66 -8.69 11.88
CA THR A 2 7.16 -8.27 10.58
C THR A 2 6.10 -9.23 10.07
N LYS A 3 4.98 -8.67 9.58
CA LYS A 3 3.92 -9.46 8.97
C LYS A 3 3.98 -9.25 7.47
N THR A 4 3.91 -10.34 6.72
CA THR A 4 3.95 -10.29 5.28
C THR A 4 2.62 -10.71 4.69
N GLN A 5 2.11 -9.91 3.78
CA GLN A 5 0.89 -10.18 3.03
C GLN A 5 1.22 -10.07 1.56
N THR A 6 0.57 -10.89 0.76
CA THR A 6 0.74 -10.83 -0.68
C THR A 6 -0.47 -10.13 -1.28
N VAL A 7 -0.20 -9.11 -2.11
CA VAL A 7 -1.25 -8.38 -2.80
C VAL A 7 -0.91 -8.32 -4.28
N LYS A 8 -1.94 -8.20 -5.10
CA LYS A 8 -1.77 -8.17 -6.55
C LYS A 8 -2.11 -6.79 -7.07
N ALA A 9 -1.24 -6.25 -7.92
CA ALA A 9 -1.51 -4.98 -8.58
C ALA A 9 -2.67 -5.15 -9.54
N ARG A 10 -3.62 -4.21 -9.52
CA ARG A 10 -4.80 -4.25 -10.36
C ARG A 10 -4.94 -2.94 -11.11
N ILE A 11 -5.49 -3.00 -12.31
CA ILE A 11 -5.73 -1.81 -13.10
C ILE A 11 -6.75 -0.93 -12.40
N HIS A 12 -6.39 0.33 -12.18
CA HIS A 12 -7.33 1.31 -11.68
C HIS A 12 -8.26 1.69 -12.84
N HIS A 13 -9.55 1.52 -12.63
CA HIS A 13 -10.56 1.70 -13.68
C HIS A 13 -10.47 3.10 -14.27
N GLY A 14 -10.33 3.17 -15.61
CA GLY A 14 -10.28 4.44 -16.32
C GLY A 14 -8.95 5.16 -16.27
N SER A 15 -7.89 4.48 -15.84
CA SER A 15 -6.59 5.09 -15.66
C SER A 15 -5.48 4.14 -16.09
N LYS A 16 -4.28 4.69 -16.32
CA LYS A 16 -3.09 3.89 -16.56
C LYS A 16 -2.43 3.45 -15.25
N SER A 17 -2.92 3.96 -14.14
CA SER A 17 -2.37 3.62 -12.83
C SER A 17 -2.80 2.24 -12.39
N LEU A 18 -2.00 1.65 -11.50
CA LEU A 18 -2.32 0.38 -10.88
C LEU A 18 -2.55 0.60 -9.40
N ASP A 19 -3.45 -0.18 -8.82
CA ASP A 19 -3.75 -0.14 -7.41
C ASP A 19 -3.23 -1.37 -6.71
N LEU A 20 -2.76 -1.20 -5.48
CA LEU A 20 -2.47 -2.29 -4.56
C LEU A 20 -3.47 -2.21 -3.43
N THR A 21 -4.21 -3.28 -3.22
CA THR A 21 -5.23 -3.31 -2.18
C THR A 21 -4.59 -3.54 -0.81
N ILE A 22 -4.98 -2.73 0.17
CA ILE A 22 -4.61 -3.00 1.56
C ILE A 22 -5.58 -4.06 2.08
N PRO A 23 -5.09 -5.24 2.50
CA PRO A 23 -5.98 -6.29 2.98
C PRO A 23 -6.87 -5.81 4.12
N SER A 24 -8.11 -6.29 4.16
CA SER A 24 -9.08 -5.86 5.17
C SER A 24 -8.60 -6.17 6.59
N LYS A 25 -7.84 -7.24 6.75
CA LYS A 25 -7.29 -7.60 8.05
C LYS A 25 -6.35 -6.52 8.58
N ILE A 26 -5.51 -5.97 7.68
CA ILE A 26 -4.60 -4.89 8.04
C ILE A 26 -5.38 -3.62 8.34
N CYS A 27 -6.41 -3.34 7.55
CA CYS A 27 -7.25 -2.16 7.78
C CYS A 27 -7.88 -2.19 9.17
N LYS A 28 -8.36 -3.35 9.59
CA LYS A 28 -8.97 -3.51 10.92
C LYS A 28 -7.93 -3.40 12.01
N GLU A 29 -6.80 -4.08 11.84
CA GLU A 29 -5.77 -4.15 12.88
C GLU A 29 -5.13 -2.80 13.15
N TYR A 30 -4.91 -2.01 12.11
CA TYR A 30 -4.24 -0.72 12.23
C TYR A 30 -5.17 0.46 11.99
N GLN A 31 -6.47 0.20 11.91
CA GLN A 31 -7.48 1.26 11.77
C GLN A 31 -7.23 2.15 10.57
N VAL A 32 -6.98 1.54 9.41
CA VAL A 32 -6.82 2.28 8.17
C VAL A 32 -8.22 2.57 7.62
N LYS A 33 -8.48 3.84 7.31
CA LYS A 33 -9.80 4.30 6.88
C LYS A 33 -9.72 5.07 5.57
N ASP A 34 -10.85 5.18 4.93
CA ASP A 34 -10.97 6.04 3.77
C ASP A 34 -10.59 7.47 4.15
N GLY A 35 -9.75 8.08 3.34
CA GLY A 35 -9.27 9.41 3.62
C GLY A 35 -7.91 9.47 4.31
N ASP A 36 -7.41 8.34 4.79
CA ASP A 36 -6.03 8.30 5.30
C ASP A 36 -5.06 8.59 4.16
N VAL A 37 -4.00 9.32 4.47
CA VAL A 37 -3.04 9.75 3.45
C VAL A 37 -1.69 9.08 3.72
N PHE A 38 -1.10 8.55 2.66
CA PHE A 38 0.19 7.88 2.73
C PHE A 38 1.17 8.50 1.75
N THR A 39 2.44 8.51 2.12
CA THR A 39 3.50 8.76 1.16
C THR A 39 4.05 7.43 0.68
N ILE A 40 4.61 7.44 -0.53
CA ILE A 40 5.22 6.26 -1.10
C ILE A 40 6.68 6.58 -1.42
N ASP A 41 7.59 5.74 -0.93
CA ASP A 41 9.00 5.80 -1.25
C ASP A 41 9.37 4.61 -2.12
N ILE A 42 10.19 4.85 -3.12
CA ILE A 42 10.58 3.83 -4.09
C ILE A 42 12.06 3.53 -3.94
N GLU A 43 12.39 2.26 -3.86
CA GLU A 43 13.75 1.81 -3.72
C GLU A 43 13.96 0.58 -4.59
N THR A 44 15.15 0.45 -5.18
CA THR A 44 15.51 -0.79 -5.90
C THR A 44 16.73 -1.40 -5.24
N VAL A 45 16.63 -2.70 -4.92
CA VAL A 45 17.70 -3.45 -4.30
C VAL A 45 17.84 -4.77 -5.05
N ASN A 46 19.01 -5.04 -5.64
CA ASN A 46 19.28 -6.26 -6.40
C ASN A 46 18.20 -6.55 -7.44
N ASN A 47 17.81 -5.52 -8.19
CA ASN A 47 16.77 -5.58 -9.22
C ASN A 47 15.37 -5.82 -8.69
N ASN A 48 15.16 -5.75 -7.39
CA ASN A 48 13.83 -5.84 -6.79
C ASN A 48 13.31 -4.45 -6.50
N LEU A 49 12.06 -4.21 -6.88
CA LEU A 49 11.38 -2.96 -6.58
C LEU A 49 10.76 -3.05 -5.19
N ILE A 50 11.07 -2.07 -4.35
CA ILE A 50 10.50 -1.98 -3.01
C ILE A 50 9.70 -0.70 -2.94
N LEU A 51 8.43 -0.82 -2.54
CA LEU A 51 7.57 0.33 -2.30
C LEU A 51 7.28 0.39 -0.81
N ARG A 52 7.58 1.54 -0.21
CA ARG A 52 7.29 1.75 1.21
C ARG A 52 6.21 2.80 1.33
N TYR A 53 5.13 2.44 2.01
CA TYR A 53 4.03 3.34 2.29
C TYR A 53 4.08 3.75 3.75
N LYS A 54 4.06 5.05 3.99
CA LYS A 54 4.04 5.58 5.35
C LYS A 54 2.81 6.45 5.51
N ARG A 55 1.96 6.14 6.49
CA ARG A 55 0.79 6.96 6.75
C ARG A 55 1.20 8.25 7.42
N ILE A 56 0.84 9.38 6.80
CA ILE A 56 1.18 10.71 7.30
C ILE A 56 -0.04 11.45 7.83
N PHE A 57 -1.24 10.96 7.52
CA PHE A 57 -2.47 11.58 8.00
C PHE A 57 -3.50 10.48 8.25
N LYS A 58 -4.04 10.47 9.44
CA LYS A 58 -5.08 9.52 9.84
C LYS A 58 -6.41 10.25 9.93
N GLN A 59 -7.38 9.74 9.19
CA GLN A 59 -8.72 10.32 9.15
C GLN A 59 -9.46 10.14 10.48
#